data_0a2c07ec820761eb46e07980ecfc2c27
#
_entry.id   0a2c07ec820761eb46e07980ecfc2c27
#
_cell.length_a   1.000
_cell.length_b   1.000
_cell.length_c   1.000
_cell.angle_alpha   90.00
_cell.angle_beta   90.00
_cell.angle_gamma   90.00
#
_symmetry.space_group_name_H-M   'P 1'
#
loop_
_entity.id
_entity.type
_entity.pdbx_description
1 polymer ?
#
loop_
_entity_poly.entity_id
_entity_poly.type
_entity_poly.pdbx_seq_one_letter_code
_entity_poly.pdbx_strand_id
1 'polypeptide(L)'
;MKSPSTDKPPPKSFLQLVDKTVNGLGILAGILLCLLTLLICVDALGRTLVRLFGTSQWGYTLPWTLEVSEYALYFITFLGAPWVLQRKGHIAIDLLVHATEQRFGHRLPATADIIGFGVCFILFYFSCKVWWISFSEKILIHETFIFPEWTIITLAPISFLLMAVILIIRICRPQHSTPQLPKSAGL
;
A
#
# COMPACT_ATOMS: atom_id res chain seq x y z
N MET A 1 -32.07 29.96 -17.56
CA MET A 1 -30.63 30.31 -17.73
C MET A 1 -29.84 29.35 -16.86
N LYS A 2 -29.29 28.30 -17.47
CA LYS A 2 -28.59 27.18 -16.78
C LYS A 2 -27.11 27.43 -16.94
N SER A 3 -26.41 27.77 -15.87
CA SER A 3 -24.94 27.98 -15.89
C SER A 3 -24.24 26.68 -16.25
N PRO A 4 -23.26 26.69 -17.16
CA PRO A 4 -22.48 25.50 -17.47
C PRO A 4 -21.52 25.24 -16.32
N SER A 5 -21.69 24.11 -15.61
CA SER A 5 -20.71 23.57 -14.67
C SER A 5 -19.42 23.24 -15.45
N THR A 6 -18.39 24.02 -15.18
CA THR A 6 -17.03 23.80 -15.66
C THR A 6 -16.38 22.61 -14.92
N ASP A 7 -16.94 21.43 -15.10
CA ASP A 7 -16.30 20.19 -14.66
C ASP A 7 -15.47 19.64 -15.83
N LYS A 8 -14.27 20.22 -16.01
CA LYS A 8 -13.28 19.67 -16.93
C LYS A 8 -12.74 18.37 -16.34
N PRO A 9 -12.90 17.21 -17.01
CA PRO A 9 -12.30 15.97 -16.56
C PRO A 9 -10.78 16.16 -16.44
N PRO A 10 -10.15 15.62 -15.38
CA PRO A 10 -8.71 15.74 -15.23
C PRO A 10 -8.00 15.20 -16.49
N PRO A 11 -6.89 15.82 -16.91
CA PRO A 11 -6.22 15.48 -18.16
C PRO A 11 -5.84 14.01 -18.15
N LYS A 12 -6.09 13.31 -19.25
CA LYS A 12 -5.78 11.87 -19.40
C LYS A 12 -4.32 11.55 -19.03
N SER A 13 -3.41 12.50 -19.22
CA SER A 13 -2.00 12.41 -18.82
C SER A 13 -1.80 12.25 -17.31
N PHE A 14 -2.60 12.91 -16.46
CA PHE A 14 -2.48 12.81 -15.00
C PHE A 14 -2.86 11.42 -14.49
N LEU A 15 -3.94 10.85 -15.03
CA LEU A 15 -4.37 9.50 -14.67
C LEU A 15 -3.32 8.45 -15.07
N GLN A 16 -2.77 8.57 -16.27
CA GLN A 16 -1.70 7.69 -16.74
C GLN A 16 -0.43 7.81 -15.88
N LEU A 17 -0.12 9.00 -15.39
CA LEU A 17 1.01 9.21 -14.49
C LEU A 17 0.77 8.52 -13.14
N VAL A 18 -0.40 8.68 -12.54
CA VAL A 18 -0.77 8.01 -11.28
C VAL A 18 -0.71 6.48 -11.46
N ASP A 19 -1.31 5.95 -12.52
CA ASP A 19 -1.31 4.52 -12.82
C ASP A 19 0.12 3.97 -12.99
N LYS A 20 0.97 4.69 -13.71
CA LYS A 20 2.37 4.30 -13.91
C LYS A 20 3.17 4.31 -12.61
N THR A 21 2.98 5.36 -11.80
CA THR A 21 3.64 5.49 -10.49
C THR A 21 3.22 4.37 -9.56
N VAL A 22 1.93 4.13 -9.41
CA VAL A 22 1.39 3.09 -8.54
C VAL A 22 1.81 1.69 -8.97
N ASN A 23 1.83 1.40 -10.28
CA ASN A 23 2.35 0.14 -10.80
C ASN A 23 3.85 -0.03 -10.52
N GLY A 24 4.65 1.03 -10.67
CA GLY A 24 6.07 1.01 -10.34
C GLY A 24 6.31 0.71 -8.85
N LEU A 25 5.56 1.36 -7.96
CA LEU A 25 5.63 1.11 -6.51
C LEU A 25 5.22 -0.32 -6.16
N GLY A 26 4.19 -0.87 -6.80
CA GLY A 26 3.77 -2.25 -6.61
C GLY A 26 4.82 -3.28 -7.04
N ILE A 27 5.48 -3.05 -8.18
CA ILE A 27 6.59 -3.90 -8.64
C ILE A 27 7.75 -3.84 -7.65
N LEU A 28 8.12 -2.63 -7.19
CA LEU A 28 9.19 -2.43 -6.22
C LEU A 28 8.87 -3.15 -4.90
N ALA A 29 7.64 -3.03 -4.40
CA ALA A 29 7.19 -3.76 -3.21
C ALA A 29 7.27 -5.28 -3.39
N GLY A 30 6.92 -5.79 -4.57
CA GLY A 30 7.05 -7.21 -4.91
C GLY A 30 8.50 -7.70 -4.91
N ILE A 31 9.41 -6.93 -5.48
CA ILE A 31 10.85 -7.23 -5.47
C ILE A 31 11.38 -7.25 -4.03
N LEU A 32 11.05 -6.24 -3.23
CA LEU A 32 11.45 -6.18 -1.82
C LEU A 32 10.92 -7.37 -1.02
N LEU A 33 9.68 -7.81 -1.29
CA LEU A 33 9.09 -8.98 -0.65
C LEU A 33 9.87 -10.26 -0.99
N CYS A 34 10.25 -10.45 -2.26
CA CYS A 34 11.07 -11.58 -2.69
C CYS A 34 12.44 -11.57 -2.01
N LEU A 35 13.09 -10.41 -1.95
CA LEU A 35 14.39 -10.25 -1.30
C LEU A 35 14.30 -10.53 0.21
N LEU A 36 13.26 -10.01 0.87
CA LEU A 36 13.02 -10.26 2.29
C LEU A 36 12.80 -11.75 2.56
N THR A 37 11.99 -12.41 1.76
CA THR A 37 11.76 -13.86 1.89
C THR A 37 13.05 -14.64 1.75
N LEU A 38 13.86 -14.30 0.76
CA LEU A 38 15.17 -14.93 0.54
C LEU A 38 16.11 -14.69 1.74
N LEU A 39 16.17 -13.48 2.26
CA LEU A 39 16.98 -13.12 3.44
C LEU A 39 16.58 -13.96 4.66
N ILE A 40 15.27 -14.07 4.95
CA ILE A 40 14.76 -14.87 6.09
C ILE A 40 15.08 -16.36 5.88
N CYS A 41 14.93 -16.88 4.66
CA CYS A 41 15.26 -18.27 4.35
C CYS A 41 16.77 -18.57 4.58
N VAL A 42 17.64 -17.68 4.15
CA VAL A 42 19.10 -17.83 4.35
C VAL A 42 19.45 -17.78 5.82
N ASP A 43 18.88 -16.85 6.59
CA ASP A 43 19.09 -16.76 8.03
C ASP A 43 18.59 -18.02 8.77
N ALA A 44 17.41 -18.52 8.44
CA ALA A 44 16.83 -19.73 9.02
C ALA A 44 17.67 -20.98 8.70
N LEU A 45 18.12 -21.11 7.45
CA LEU A 45 19.03 -22.20 7.04
C LEU A 45 20.35 -22.13 7.77
N GLY A 46 20.96 -20.95 7.89
CA GLY A 46 22.20 -20.75 8.62
C GLY A 46 22.09 -21.20 10.08
N ARG A 47 21.04 -20.78 10.78
CA ARG A 47 20.78 -21.20 12.17
C ARG A 47 20.57 -22.69 12.30
N THR A 48 19.88 -23.31 11.34
CA THR A 48 19.62 -24.77 11.34
C THR A 48 20.89 -25.57 11.12
N LEU A 49 21.75 -25.15 10.17
CA LEU A 49 23.01 -25.78 9.89
C LEU A 49 23.99 -25.73 11.10
N VAL A 50 24.09 -24.59 11.76
CA VAL A 50 24.88 -24.42 12.98
C VAL A 50 24.41 -25.37 14.10
N ARG A 51 23.10 -25.57 14.25
CA ARG A 51 22.56 -26.53 15.22
C ARG A 51 22.91 -27.98 14.90
N LEU A 52 22.86 -28.35 13.61
CA LEU A 52 23.11 -29.74 13.19
C LEU A 52 24.56 -30.12 13.24
N PHE A 53 25.48 -29.23 12.87
CA PHE A 53 26.90 -29.52 12.77
C PHE A 53 27.73 -29.16 14.00
N GLY A 54 27.08 -28.61 15.06
CA GLY A 54 27.70 -28.40 16.38
C GLY A 54 28.93 -27.46 16.37
N THR A 55 29.13 -26.69 15.32
CA THR A 55 30.20 -25.71 15.21
C THR A 55 29.89 -24.47 16.02
N SER A 56 30.09 -24.57 17.35
CA SER A 56 29.83 -23.48 18.31
C SER A 56 30.70 -22.22 18.10
N GLN A 57 31.63 -22.23 17.18
CA GLN A 57 32.50 -21.08 16.89
C GLN A 57 31.90 -20.10 15.87
N TRP A 58 30.82 -20.47 15.18
CA TRP A 58 30.14 -19.61 14.23
C TRP A 58 28.73 -19.36 14.71
N GLY A 59 28.63 -18.64 15.81
CA GLY A 59 27.33 -18.09 16.28
C GLY A 59 26.77 -17.07 15.28
N TYR A 60 26.37 -17.52 14.09
CA TYR A 60 25.65 -16.69 13.13
C TYR A 60 24.21 -16.48 13.60
N THR A 61 24.06 -15.71 14.63
CA THR A 61 22.88 -14.85 14.74
C THR A 61 23.28 -13.55 14.06
N LEU A 62 22.76 -13.31 12.89
CA LEU A 62 22.90 -12.00 12.23
C LEU A 62 21.92 -11.04 12.95
N PRO A 63 22.36 -10.26 13.95
CA PRO A 63 21.44 -9.41 14.72
C PRO A 63 20.76 -8.37 13.83
N TRP A 64 21.42 -7.94 12.76
CA TRP A 64 20.88 -6.99 11.79
C TRP A 64 19.77 -7.57 10.88
N THR A 65 19.62 -8.90 10.80
CA THR A 65 18.54 -9.51 9.98
C THR A 65 17.16 -9.13 10.51
N LEU A 66 17.00 -9.06 11.84
CA LEU A 66 15.75 -8.69 12.47
C LEU A 66 15.38 -7.25 12.12
N GLU A 67 16.31 -6.33 12.29
CA GLU A 67 16.12 -4.89 11.97
C GLU A 67 15.80 -4.68 10.49
N VAL A 68 16.60 -5.28 9.61
CA VAL A 68 16.37 -5.18 8.16
C VAL A 68 15.00 -5.74 7.79
N SER A 69 14.56 -6.84 8.42
CA SER A 69 13.24 -7.40 8.18
C SER A 69 12.12 -6.46 8.61
N GLU A 70 12.27 -5.79 9.73
CA GLU A 70 11.29 -4.83 10.25
C GLU A 70 11.13 -3.64 9.30
N TYR A 71 12.25 -3.03 8.90
CA TYR A 71 12.22 -1.92 7.95
C TYR A 71 11.73 -2.35 6.56
N ALA A 72 12.15 -3.53 6.09
CA ALA A 72 11.67 -4.04 4.81
C ALA A 72 10.15 -4.26 4.81
N LEU A 73 9.57 -4.81 5.89
CA LEU A 73 8.13 -4.95 6.05
C LEU A 73 7.42 -3.61 6.03
N TYR A 74 7.98 -2.60 6.68
CA TYR A 74 7.47 -1.24 6.65
C TYR A 74 7.44 -0.70 5.21
N PHE A 75 8.56 -0.79 4.49
CA PHE A 75 8.65 -0.34 3.09
C PHE A 75 7.68 -1.10 2.18
N ILE A 76 7.62 -2.43 2.28
CA ILE A 76 6.72 -3.26 1.48
C ILE A 76 5.27 -2.87 1.70
N THR A 77 4.89 -2.62 2.95
CA THR A 77 3.51 -2.23 3.30
C THR A 77 3.13 -0.90 2.69
N PHE A 78 3.93 0.14 2.88
CA PHE A 78 3.60 1.49 2.41
C PHE A 78 3.77 1.65 0.88
N LEU A 79 4.69 0.94 0.25
CA LEU A 79 4.80 0.93 -1.21
C LEU A 79 3.70 0.10 -1.88
N GLY A 80 3.32 -1.01 -1.25
CA GLY A 80 2.31 -1.92 -1.78
C GLY A 80 0.87 -1.45 -1.59
N ALA A 81 0.58 -0.71 -0.50
CA ALA A 81 -0.78 -0.29 -0.14
C ALA A 81 -1.51 0.47 -1.26
N PRO A 82 -0.94 1.50 -1.92
CA PRO A 82 -1.60 2.20 -3.03
C PRO A 82 -1.91 1.28 -4.21
N TRP A 83 -1.00 0.35 -4.53
CA TRP A 83 -1.19 -0.61 -5.61
C TRP A 83 -2.30 -1.61 -5.31
N VAL A 84 -2.35 -2.13 -4.08
CA VAL A 84 -3.42 -3.03 -3.63
C VAL A 84 -4.77 -2.32 -3.65
N LEU A 85 -4.84 -1.07 -3.17
CA LEU A 85 -6.05 -0.26 -3.19
C LEU A 85 -6.54 -0.05 -4.63
N GLN A 86 -5.64 0.25 -5.55
CA GLN A 86 -5.98 0.44 -6.95
C GLN A 86 -6.51 -0.83 -7.61
N ARG A 87 -5.89 -1.99 -7.34
CA ARG A 87 -6.24 -3.27 -7.98
C ARG A 87 -7.38 -4.04 -7.32
N LYS A 88 -7.41 -4.08 -5.97
CA LYS A 88 -8.41 -4.86 -5.22
C LYS A 88 -9.71 -4.12 -4.95
N GLY A 89 -9.77 -2.82 -5.20
CA GLY A 89 -10.97 -2.04 -4.99
C GLY A 89 -12.21 -2.55 -5.71
N HIS A 90 -12.04 -3.30 -6.79
CA HIS A 90 -13.16 -3.89 -7.52
C HIS A 90 -13.63 -5.24 -6.93
N ILE A 91 -12.71 -6.11 -6.49
CA ILE A 91 -13.08 -7.48 -6.11
C ILE A 91 -13.79 -7.52 -4.75
N ALA A 92 -13.31 -6.77 -3.77
CA ALA A 92 -13.92 -6.75 -2.43
C ALA A 92 -15.30 -6.06 -2.45
N ILE A 93 -15.42 -4.99 -3.23
CA ILE A 93 -16.67 -4.25 -3.37
C ILE A 93 -17.67 -5.05 -4.20
N ASP A 94 -17.23 -5.68 -5.30
CA ASP A 94 -18.10 -6.53 -6.12
C ASP A 94 -18.64 -7.72 -5.32
N LEU A 95 -17.82 -8.34 -4.48
CA LEU A 95 -18.26 -9.45 -3.62
C LEU A 95 -19.27 -8.98 -2.57
N LEU A 96 -19.04 -7.81 -1.96
CA LEU A 96 -19.95 -7.22 -0.98
C LEU A 96 -21.23 -6.72 -1.62
N VAL A 97 -21.15 -6.15 -2.81
CA VAL A 97 -22.29 -5.71 -3.60
C VAL A 97 -23.12 -6.91 -4.01
N HIS A 98 -22.55 -8.00 -4.54
CA HIS A 98 -23.30 -9.22 -4.85
C HIS A 98 -23.98 -9.84 -3.63
N ALA A 99 -23.36 -9.77 -2.45
CA ALA A 99 -23.97 -10.27 -1.22
C ALA A 99 -25.10 -9.38 -0.69
N THR A 100 -25.12 -8.09 -1.06
CA THR A 100 -26.03 -7.08 -0.48
C THR A 100 -26.94 -6.43 -1.53
N GLU A 101 -26.77 -6.74 -2.80
CA GLU A 101 -27.43 -6.12 -3.96
C GLU A 101 -28.97 -6.17 -3.89
N GLN A 102 -29.53 -7.12 -3.15
CA GLN A 102 -30.98 -7.22 -2.95
C GLN A 102 -31.58 -6.12 -2.04
N ARG A 103 -30.79 -5.39 -1.27
CA ARG A 103 -31.35 -4.44 -0.28
C ARG A 103 -30.88 -2.99 -0.38
N PHE A 104 -29.70 -2.69 -0.90
CA PHE A 104 -29.13 -1.32 -0.85
C PHE A 104 -28.56 -0.78 -2.17
N GLY A 105 -28.68 -1.49 -3.29
CA GLY A 105 -28.39 -0.97 -4.63
C GLY A 105 -27.07 -0.19 -4.78
N HIS A 106 -27.01 0.67 -5.74
CA HIS A 106 -25.88 1.44 -6.28
C HIS A 106 -25.11 2.38 -5.29
N ARG A 107 -25.55 2.52 -4.03
CA ARG A 107 -24.96 3.50 -3.10
C ARG A 107 -23.84 2.94 -2.22
N LEU A 108 -23.76 1.63 -2.09
CA LEU A 108 -22.81 0.96 -1.19
C LEU A 108 -21.32 1.20 -1.54
N PRO A 109 -20.89 1.11 -2.82
CA PRO A 109 -19.51 1.34 -3.18
C PRO A 109 -19.07 2.80 -2.93
N ALA A 110 -19.93 3.76 -3.19
CA ALA A 110 -19.61 5.17 -2.98
C ALA A 110 -19.44 5.51 -1.48
N THR A 111 -20.23 4.92 -0.59
CA THR A 111 -20.08 5.12 0.85
C THR A 111 -18.79 4.52 1.38
N ALA A 112 -18.38 3.36 0.89
CA ALA A 112 -17.11 2.74 1.26
C ALA A 112 -15.90 3.58 0.83
N ASP A 113 -15.92 4.14 -0.37
CA ASP A 113 -14.86 5.02 -0.87
C ASP A 113 -14.78 6.33 -0.08
N ILE A 114 -15.92 6.91 0.34
CA ILE A 114 -15.97 8.12 1.18
C ILE A 114 -15.38 7.84 2.58
N ILE A 115 -15.77 6.73 3.19
CA ILE A 115 -15.23 6.33 4.50
C ILE A 115 -13.72 6.06 4.37
N GLY A 116 -13.29 5.33 3.34
CA GLY A 116 -11.88 5.08 3.06
C GLY A 116 -11.07 6.36 2.88
N PHE A 117 -11.63 7.35 2.15
CA PHE A 117 -11.01 8.66 2.00
C PHE A 117 -10.86 9.38 3.34
N GLY A 118 -11.90 9.38 4.18
CA GLY A 118 -11.85 9.98 5.51
C GLY A 118 -10.74 9.37 6.38
N VAL A 119 -10.64 8.04 6.40
CA VAL A 119 -9.59 7.32 7.13
C VAL A 119 -8.20 7.67 6.58
N CYS A 120 -8.00 7.64 5.26
CA CYS A 120 -6.71 7.99 4.64
C CYS A 120 -6.31 9.44 4.95
N PHE A 121 -7.27 10.37 4.98
CA PHE A 121 -7.01 11.76 5.30
C PHE A 121 -6.57 11.96 6.75
N ILE A 122 -7.24 11.28 7.69
CA ILE A 122 -6.86 11.30 9.11
C ILE A 122 -5.44 10.71 9.30
N LEU A 123 -5.17 9.56 8.69
CA LEU A 123 -3.85 8.92 8.76
C LEU A 123 -2.75 9.78 8.12
N PHE A 124 -3.05 10.44 7.01
CA PHE A 124 -2.14 11.39 6.39
C PHE A 124 -1.80 12.55 7.35
N TYR A 125 -2.82 13.14 7.98
CA TYR A 125 -2.60 14.23 8.93
C TYR A 125 -1.69 13.82 10.11
N PHE A 126 -2.00 12.69 10.74
CA PHE A 126 -1.18 12.18 11.86
C PHE A 126 0.22 11.77 11.41
N SER A 127 0.36 11.17 10.25
CA SER A 127 1.65 10.80 9.68
C SER A 127 2.53 12.03 9.40
N CYS A 128 1.96 13.11 8.87
CA CYS A 128 2.66 14.38 8.70
C CYS A 128 3.09 14.99 10.04
N LYS A 129 2.22 14.89 11.06
CA LYS A 129 2.54 15.40 12.41
C LYS A 129 3.70 14.63 13.03
N VAL A 130 3.69 13.30 12.97
CA VAL A 130 4.78 12.46 13.48
C VAL A 130 6.09 12.74 12.72
N TRP A 131 6.02 12.81 11.40
CA TRP A 131 7.17 13.17 10.57
C TRP A 131 7.78 14.52 10.97
N TRP A 132 6.93 15.53 11.20
CA TRP A 132 7.38 16.86 11.64
C TRP A 132 8.07 16.85 13.00
N ILE A 133 7.55 16.08 13.96
CA ILE A 133 8.14 15.94 15.29
C ILE A 133 9.52 15.26 15.18
N SER A 134 9.61 14.13 14.47
CA SER A 134 10.86 13.40 14.29
C SER A 134 11.92 14.23 13.55
N PHE A 135 11.49 15.05 12.58
CA PHE A 135 12.37 15.97 11.87
C PHE A 135 12.88 17.12 12.76
N SER A 136 11.99 17.72 13.58
CA SER A 136 12.30 18.84 14.45
C SER A 136 13.22 18.45 15.62
N GLU A 137 12.96 17.29 16.21
CA GLU A 137 13.71 16.76 17.36
C GLU A 137 14.98 16.02 16.95
N LYS A 138 15.22 15.84 15.64
CA LYS A 138 16.37 15.11 15.08
C LYS A 138 16.56 13.74 15.75
N ILE A 139 15.46 13.02 15.94
CA ILE A 139 15.47 11.70 16.58
C ILE A 139 16.35 10.75 15.75
N LEU A 140 17.33 10.15 16.41
CA LEU A 140 18.22 9.15 15.84
C LEU A 140 17.80 7.77 16.34
N ILE A 141 17.68 6.83 15.44
CA ILE A 141 17.53 5.41 15.79
C ILE A 141 18.92 4.89 16.15
N HIS A 142 19.08 4.40 17.38
CA HIS A 142 20.32 3.86 17.94
C HIS A 142 20.17 2.33 18.05
N GLU A 143 20.16 1.66 16.92
CA GLU A 143 20.18 0.20 16.85
C GLU A 143 21.51 -0.23 16.21
N THR A 144 21.55 -1.30 15.42
CA THR A 144 22.76 -1.73 14.73
C THR A 144 23.25 -0.68 13.73
N PHE A 145 22.31 0.01 13.09
CA PHE A 145 22.60 1.12 12.18
C PHE A 145 22.09 2.46 12.76
N ILE A 146 22.96 3.48 12.77
CA ILE A 146 22.56 4.81 13.22
C ILE A 146 22.13 5.63 12.02
N PHE A 147 20.83 5.93 11.92
CA PHE A 147 20.28 6.82 10.90
C PHE A 147 19.09 7.62 11.44
N PRO A 148 18.78 8.76 10.81
CA PRO A 148 17.70 9.62 11.27
C PRO A 148 16.33 8.97 10.98
N GLU A 149 15.49 8.89 12.00
CA GLU A 149 14.17 8.26 11.99
C GLU A 149 13.24 8.85 10.92
N TRP A 150 13.29 10.16 10.70
CA TRP A 150 12.43 10.87 9.74
C TRP A 150 12.56 10.34 8.30
N THR A 151 13.71 9.73 7.95
CA THR A 151 13.94 9.15 6.61
C THR A 151 13.00 7.98 6.32
N ILE A 152 12.79 7.12 7.31
CA ILE A 152 11.88 5.98 7.18
C ILE A 152 10.43 6.47 7.21
N ILE A 153 10.10 7.34 8.18
CA ILE A 153 8.73 7.83 8.37
C ILE A 153 8.22 8.61 7.15
N THR A 154 9.10 9.21 6.34
CA THR A 154 8.72 9.97 5.12
C THR A 154 7.87 9.16 4.15
N LEU A 155 8.01 7.84 4.11
CA LEU A 155 7.25 6.99 3.19
C LEU A 155 5.76 6.93 3.53
N ALA A 156 5.40 6.98 4.81
CA ALA A 156 4.01 6.87 5.26
C ALA A 156 3.11 8.02 4.74
N PRO A 157 3.46 9.32 4.92
CA PRO A 157 2.63 10.40 4.40
C PRO A 157 2.52 10.37 2.87
N ILE A 158 3.57 9.99 2.15
CA ILE A 158 3.54 9.86 0.68
C ILE A 158 2.56 8.76 0.27
N SER A 159 2.58 7.61 0.93
CA SER A 159 1.68 6.51 0.65
C SER A 159 0.21 6.87 0.93
N PHE A 160 -0.09 7.48 2.09
CA PHE A 160 -1.45 7.90 2.41
C PHE A 160 -1.98 8.98 1.47
N LEU A 161 -1.11 9.91 1.03
CA LEU A 161 -1.47 10.90 0.04
C LEU A 161 -1.83 10.24 -1.30
N LEU A 162 -1.03 9.29 -1.77
CA LEU A 162 -1.34 8.54 -3.00
C LEU A 162 -2.66 7.77 -2.88
N MET A 163 -2.91 7.11 -1.74
CA MET A 163 -4.18 6.42 -1.49
C MET A 163 -5.36 7.39 -1.50
N ALA A 164 -5.23 8.56 -0.87
CA ALA A 164 -6.27 9.58 -0.89
C ALA A 164 -6.56 10.09 -2.31
N VAL A 165 -5.52 10.30 -3.13
CA VAL A 165 -5.67 10.70 -4.55
C VAL A 165 -6.40 9.62 -5.35
N ILE A 166 -6.05 8.34 -5.17
CA ILE A 166 -6.74 7.22 -5.84
C ILE A 166 -8.21 7.20 -5.48
N LEU A 167 -8.55 7.37 -4.20
CA LEU A 167 -9.94 7.38 -3.72
C LEU A 167 -10.72 8.58 -4.26
N ILE A 168 -10.12 9.78 -4.31
CA ILE A 168 -10.75 10.97 -4.94
C ILE A 168 -11.05 10.69 -6.42
N ILE A 169 -10.08 10.16 -7.17
CA ILE A 169 -10.28 9.84 -8.59
C ILE A 169 -11.44 8.84 -8.74
N ARG A 170 -11.56 7.88 -7.84
CA ARG A 170 -12.61 6.87 -7.85
C ARG A 170 -13.97 7.43 -7.52
N ILE A 171 -14.07 8.31 -6.52
CA ILE A 171 -15.32 9.00 -6.17
C ILE A 171 -15.78 9.92 -7.31
N CYS A 172 -14.84 10.64 -7.96
CA CYS A 172 -15.17 11.53 -9.09
C CYS A 172 -15.53 10.78 -10.37
N ARG A 173 -15.11 9.53 -10.52
CA ARG A 173 -15.40 8.67 -11.68
C ARG A 173 -15.93 7.33 -11.23
N PRO A 174 -17.21 7.25 -10.81
CA PRO A 174 -17.83 5.96 -10.54
C PRO A 174 -17.76 5.14 -11.84
N GLN A 175 -16.91 4.11 -11.85
CA GLN A 175 -16.86 3.17 -12.96
C GLN A 175 -18.18 2.39 -12.93
N HIS A 176 -19.05 2.65 -13.90
CA HIS A 176 -20.14 1.75 -14.20
C HIS A 176 -19.54 0.39 -14.53
N SER A 177 -19.59 -0.52 -13.59
CA SER A 177 -19.30 -1.92 -13.83
C SER A 177 -20.33 -2.41 -14.84
N THR A 178 -19.95 -2.50 -16.09
CA THR A 178 -20.74 -3.24 -17.07
C THR A 178 -20.70 -4.69 -16.61
N PRO A 179 -21.83 -5.32 -16.26
CA PRO A 179 -21.82 -6.74 -15.92
C PRO A 179 -21.29 -7.49 -17.13
N GLN A 180 -20.11 -8.06 -17.03
CA GLN A 180 -19.69 -9.07 -18.00
C GLN A 180 -20.56 -10.29 -17.75
N LEU A 181 -21.65 -10.37 -18.51
CA LEU A 181 -22.41 -11.60 -18.67
C LEU A 181 -21.41 -12.70 -19.02
N PRO A 182 -21.40 -13.82 -18.29
CA PRO A 182 -20.60 -14.96 -18.68
C PRO A 182 -21.00 -15.31 -20.12
N LYS A 183 -20.06 -15.27 -21.05
CA LYS A 183 -20.26 -15.84 -22.37
C LYS A 183 -20.67 -17.27 -22.13
N SER A 184 -22.00 -17.53 -22.28
CA SER A 184 -22.55 -18.85 -22.36
C SER A 184 -21.71 -19.62 -23.37
N ALA A 185 -21.03 -20.66 -22.89
CA ALA A 185 -20.43 -21.64 -23.75
C ALA A 185 -21.52 -22.12 -24.72
N GLY A 186 -21.41 -21.68 -25.95
CA GLY A 186 -22.26 -22.23 -27.03
C GLY A 186 -21.96 -23.70 -27.18
N LEU A 187 -23.02 -24.44 -27.14
CA LEU A 187 -23.13 -25.83 -27.58
C LEU A 187 -22.65 -25.97 -29.04
#